data_bfd0c896d3bbb1656a083ccac3ff50f7
#
_entry.id   bfd0c896d3bbb1656a083ccac3ff50f7
#
_cell.length_a   1.000
_cell.length_b   1.000
_cell.length_c   1.000
_cell.angle_alpha   90.00
_cell.angle_beta   90.00
_cell.angle_gamma   90.00
#
_symmetry.space_group_name_H-M   'P 1'
#
loop_
_entity.id
_entity.type
_entity.pdbx_description
1 polymer ?
#
loop_
_entity_poly.entity_id
_entity_poly.type
_entity_poly.pdbx_seq_one_letter_code
_entity_poly.pdbx_strand_id
1 'polypeptide(L)'
;MSSKLTVHRGLATWGEKLVPLAAFRQAAAREGLALPREERESAMLAYTAGLDDPTPVEGPYSRIAVFGGIYSNHLALLELLEDAARRGAEAVYCLGDLGAFGPNPEKVRPLLAQGQVLAIQGNYEESLAAGREDCNCGYTDPRDNHFAEISYRYTERNCSPEFKAWMGTLPQRRRVRVGEHELLLVHGSPRRINEFLFHSTAPVPFLEVLLDQSRCDGILATHTGLHWHRHLPSGRDVVNVGVIGRPANDGQTHVWYSMIEAREEGLGVELVPLAYDHLGLAAEMRSEGLPEEFVETVLTGWWTTCLEILPARERAASRF
;
A
#
# COMPACT_ATOMS: atom_id res chain seq x y z
N MET A 1 -7.72 26.41 28.99
CA MET A 1 -8.47 25.35 28.27
C MET A 1 -7.61 24.10 28.32
N SER A 2 -8.03 23.11 29.09
CA SER A 2 -7.28 21.85 29.25
C SER A 2 -7.38 21.05 27.95
N SER A 3 -6.30 20.97 27.19
CA SER A 3 -6.20 20.07 26.03
C SER A 3 -6.26 18.64 26.55
N LYS A 4 -7.37 17.93 26.29
CA LYS A 4 -7.50 16.53 26.64
C LYS A 4 -6.49 15.71 25.82
N LEU A 5 -5.63 15.00 26.51
CA LEU A 5 -4.77 13.98 25.95
C LEU A 5 -5.63 12.74 25.65
N THR A 6 -5.54 12.23 24.44
CA THR A 6 -6.13 10.94 24.07
C THR A 6 -5.04 10.04 23.51
N VAL A 7 -4.88 8.86 24.09
CA VAL A 7 -3.92 7.85 23.62
C VAL A 7 -4.68 6.73 22.96
N HIS A 8 -4.35 6.42 21.71
CA HIS A 8 -4.95 5.32 20.99
C HIS A 8 -3.86 4.57 20.19
N ARG A 9 -3.69 3.25 20.45
CA ARG A 9 -2.81 2.35 19.69
C ARG A 9 -1.38 2.86 19.43
N GLY A 10 -0.69 3.30 20.47
CA GLY A 10 0.72 3.72 20.39
C GLY A 10 0.97 5.15 19.89
N LEU A 11 -0.08 5.92 19.64
CA LEU A 11 -0.03 7.35 19.32
C LEU A 11 -0.75 8.17 20.38
N ALA A 12 -0.19 9.34 20.69
CA ALA A 12 -0.83 10.33 21.55
C ALA A 12 -1.27 11.54 20.71
N THR A 13 -2.47 12.05 20.95
CA THR A 13 -2.90 13.34 20.40
C THR A 13 -2.68 14.43 21.44
N TRP A 14 -1.92 15.46 21.07
CA TRP A 14 -1.78 16.67 21.86
C TRP A 14 -2.32 17.84 21.02
N GLY A 15 -3.52 18.31 21.36
CA GLY A 15 -4.27 19.20 20.47
C GLY A 15 -4.63 18.49 19.17
N GLU A 16 -4.33 19.11 18.02
CA GLU A 16 -4.61 18.54 16.69
C GLU A 16 -3.45 17.71 16.11
N LYS A 17 -2.35 17.52 16.86
CA LYS A 17 -1.16 16.80 16.36
C LYS A 17 -1.07 15.40 16.91
N LEU A 18 -0.96 14.42 16.01
CA LEU A 18 -0.57 13.04 16.30
C LEU A 18 0.96 12.99 16.52
N VAL A 19 1.40 12.51 17.69
CA VAL A 19 2.81 12.32 17.98
C VAL A 19 3.08 10.87 18.41
N PRO A 20 4.25 10.30 18.09
CA PRO A 20 4.65 9.00 18.59
C PRO A 20 4.66 9.00 20.12
N LEU A 21 4.13 7.94 20.72
CA LEU A 21 4.03 7.83 22.19
C LEU A 21 5.39 7.98 22.89
N ALA A 22 6.49 7.49 22.26
CA ALA A 22 7.84 7.65 22.79
C ALA A 22 8.29 9.12 22.82
N ALA A 23 8.04 9.87 21.76
CA ALA A 23 8.33 11.31 21.69
C ALA A 23 7.47 12.10 22.67
N PHE A 24 6.19 11.70 22.80
CA PHE A 24 5.30 12.28 23.82
C PHE A 24 5.78 11.99 25.25
N ARG A 25 6.22 10.75 25.55
CA ARG A 25 6.78 10.39 26.88
C ARG A 25 8.02 11.21 27.23
N GLN A 26 8.92 11.45 26.27
CA GLN A 26 10.09 12.31 26.49
C GLN A 26 9.68 13.77 26.75
N ALA A 27 8.69 14.29 26.01
CA ALA A 27 8.17 15.63 26.24
C ALA A 27 7.44 15.74 27.61
N ALA A 28 6.56 14.78 27.91
CA ALA A 28 5.84 14.71 29.17
C ALA A 28 6.79 14.58 30.38
N ALA A 29 7.86 13.77 30.26
CA ALA A 29 8.88 13.64 31.31
C ALA A 29 9.68 14.93 31.51
N ARG A 30 9.96 15.69 30.45
CA ARG A 30 10.62 17.01 30.53
C ARG A 30 9.75 18.07 31.20
N GLU A 31 8.43 17.97 31.06
CA GLU A 31 7.44 18.89 31.63
C GLU A 31 6.89 18.42 32.99
N GLY A 32 7.36 17.28 33.52
CA GLY A 32 6.91 16.74 34.81
C GLY A 32 5.50 16.20 34.83
N LEU A 33 4.91 15.88 33.65
CA LEU A 33 3.56 15.34 33.51
C LEU A 33 3.57 13.82 33.69
N ALA A 34 2.86 13.30 34.71
CA ALA A 34 2.65 11.87 34.92
C ALA A 34 1.44 11.38 34.10
N LEU A 35 1.63 10.36 33.26
CA LEU A 35 0.51 9.68 32.56
C LEU A 35 -0.31 8.88 33.55
N PRO A 36 -1.66 8.89 33.45
CA PRO A 36 -2.55 8.03 34.23
C PRO A 36 -2.19 6.54 34.08
N ARG A 37 -2.45 5.73 35.12
CA ARG A 37 -2.07 4.31 35.13
C ARG A 37 -2.75 3.51 34.02
N GLU A 38 -4.04 3.77 33.75
CA GLU A 38 -4.83 3.12 32.69
C GLU A 38 -4.30 3.42 31.28
N GLU A 39 -3.82 4.64 31.05
CA GLU A 39 -3.19 5.02 29.77
C GLU A 39 -1.82 4.35 29.57
N ARG A 40 -1.06 4.12 30.66
CA ARG A 40 0.20 3.36 30.63
C ARG A 40 -0.04 1.89 30.32
N GLU A 41 -1.09 1.27 30.91
CA GLU A 41 -1.45 -0.13 30.70
C GLU A 41 -2.00 -0.34 29.27
N SER A 42 -2.83 0.57 28.77
CA SER A 42 -3.33 0.53 27.40
C SER A 42 -2.21 0.72 26.35
N ALA A 43 -1.27 1.62 26.62
CA ALA A 43 -0.10 1.83 25.77
C ALA A 43 0.87 0.63 25.79
N MET A 44 1.00 -0.05 26.94
CA MET A 44 1.81 -1.25 27.09
C MET A 44 1.15 -2.47 26.43
N LEU A 45 -0.17 -2.61 26.52
CA LEU A 45 -0.94 -3.64 25.80
C LEU A 45 -0.86 -3.43 24.28
N ALA A 46 -0.97 -2.21 23.78
CA ALA A 46 -0.78 -1.90 22.35
C ALA A 46 0.67 -2.17 21.89
N TYR A 47 1.66 -1.94 22.74
CA TYR A 47 3.06 -2.25 22.48
C TYR A 47 3.31 -3.76 22.48
N THR A 48 2.72 -4.51 23.42
CA THR A 48 2.86 -5.97 23.50
C THR A 48 2.03 -6.73 22.47
N ALA A 49 0.91 -6.17 22.00
CA ALA A 49 0.09 -6.81 20.95
C ALA A 49 0.81 -6.98 19.60
N GLY A 50 1.89 -6.21 19.35
CA GLY A 50 2.77 -6.42 18.20
C GLY A 50 3.84 -7.49 18.41
N LEU A 51 3.97 -8.03 19.66
CA LEU A 51 5.04 -8.97 20.01
C LEU A 51 4.77 -10.42 19.57
N ASP A 52 3.52 -10.77 19.29
CA ASP A 52 3.10 -12.12 18.91
C ASP A 52 2.40 -12.09 17.54
N ASP A 53 3.05 -11.55 16.50
CA ASP A 53 2.56 -11.70 15.13
C ASP A 53 2.83 -13.13 14.66
N PRO A 54 1.81 -14.00 14.60
CA PRO A 54 1.98 -15.41 14.23
C PRO A 54 2.18 -15.64 12.73
N THR A 55 2.27 -14.55 11.94
CA THR A 55 2.44 -14.65 10.49
C THR A 55 3.72 -15.41 10.17
N PRO A 56 3.64 -16.55 9.44
CA PRO A 56 4.84 -17.30 9.06
C PRO A 56 5.78 -16.46 8.20
N VAL A 57 7.08 -16.67 8.38
CA VAL A 57 8.11 -16.04 7.55
C VAL A 57 8.41 -16.93 6.35
N GLU A 58 8.14 -16.41 5.15
CA GLU A 58 8.40 -17.08 3.87
C GLU A 58 9.84 -16.83 3.42
N GLY A 59 10.41 -17.74 2.61
CA GLY A 59 11.78 -17.65 2.12
C GLY A 59 12.76 -18.56 2.89
N PRO A 60 14.07 -18.25 2.98
CA PRO A 60 14.69 -17.02 2.46
C PRO A 60 14.78 -16.97 0.94
N TYR A 61 14.73 -15.76 0.39
CA TYR A 61 14.93 -15.47 -1.02
C TYR A 61 16.18 -14.60 -1.22
N SER A 62 16.80 -14.68 -2.39
CA SER A 62 17.85 -13.74 -2.79
C SER A 62 17.25 -12.49 -3.43
N ARG A 63 16.13 -12.66 -4.15
CA ARG A 63 15.47 -11.58 -4.89
C ARG A 63 13.98 -11.84 -5.06
N ILE A 64 13.17 -10.81 -4.81
CA ILE A 64 11.71 -10.84 -5.01
C ILE A 64 11.22 -9.64 -5.81
N ALA A 65 10.11 -9.82 -6.54
CA ALA A 65 9.36 -8.73 -7.14
C ALA A 65 8.13 -8.43 -6.28
N VAL A 66 7.86 -7.15 -6.01
CA VAL A 66 6.73 -6.73 -5.18
C VAL A 66 6.02 -5.54 -5.83
N PHE A 67 4.71 -5.61 -5.89
CA PHE A 67 3.86 -4.56 -6.48
C PHE A 67 2.54 -4.44 -5.73
N GLY A 68 1.90 -3.29 -5.87
CA GLY A 68 0.56 -3.04 -5.35
C GLY A 68 -0.45 -2.81 -6.46
N GLY A 69 -1.67 -2.54 -6.11
CA GLY A 69 -2.78 -2.10 -6.94
C GLY A 69 -2.73 -2.53 -8.40
N ILE A 70 -3.24 -3.74 -8.71
CA ILE A 70 -3.40 -4.17 -10.13
C ILE A 70 -4.47 -3.33 -10.79
N TYR A 71 -5.52 -2.94 -10.04
CA TYR A 71 -6.63 -2.14 -10.54
C TYR A 71 -7.21 -2.68 -11.84
N SER A 72 -7.38 -4.00 -11.93
CA SER A 72 -7.87 -4.71 -13.13
C SER A 72 -7.00 -4.58 -14.39
N ASN A 73 -5.80 -3.98 -14.30
CA ASN A 73 -4.87 -3.82 -15.42
C ASN A 73 -4.13 -5.14 -15.71
N HIS A 74 -4.83 -6.05 -16.35
CA HIS A 74 -4.28 -7.36 -16.71
C HIS A 74 -3.13 -7.27 -17.73
N LEU A 75 -3.09 -6.19 -18.56
CA LEU A 75 -2.01 -5.97 -19.54
C LEU A 75 -0.69 -5.63 -18.83
N ALA A 76 -0.73 -4.75 -17.84
CA ALA A 76 0.47 -4.47 -17.04
C ALA A 76 0.90 -5.67 -16.18
N LEU A 77 -0.07 -6.48 -15.70
CA LEU A 77 0.27 -7.71 -14.95
C LEU A 77 1.02 -8.71 -15.83
N LEU A 78 0.63 -8.90 -17.08
CA LEU A 78 1.35 -9.76 -18.03
C LEU A 78 2.81 -9.32 -18.19
N GLU A 79 3.01 -8.03 -18.50
CA GLU A 79 4.36 -7.47 -18.69
C GLU A 79 5.22 -7.57 -17.40
N LEU A 80 4.59 -7.36 -16.23
CA LEU A 80 5.28 -7.47 -14.96
C LEU A 80 5.79 -8.90 -14.72
N LEU A 81 4.95 -9.91 -14.97
CA LEU A 81 5.34 -11.31 -14.75
C LEU A 81 6.54 -11.70 -15.62
N GLU A 82 6.55 -11.25 -16.88
CA GLU A 82 7.67 -11.47 -17.79
C GLU A 82 8.93 -10.71 -17.35
N ASP A 83 8.80 -9.44 -16.95
CA ASP A 83 9.93 -8.63 -16.53
C ASP A 83 10.53 -9.12 -15.22
N ALA A 84 9.71 -9.46 -14.23
CA ALA A 84 10.15 -10.04 -12.96
C ALA A 84 10.92 -11.36 -13.17
N ALA A 85 10.43 -12.22 -14.07
CA ALA A 85 11.12 -13.46 -14.42
C ALA A 85 12.48 -13.19 -15.10
N ARG A 86 12.55 -12.26 -16.06
CA ARG A 86 13.81 -11.84 -16.70
C ARG A 86 14.83 -11.27 -15.71
N ARG A 87 14.35 -10.58 -14.67
CA ARG A 87 15.18 -10.01 -13.60
C ARG A 87 15.55 -11.02 -12.53
N GLY A 88 15.08 -12.26 -12.65
CA GLY A 88 15.42 -13.35 -11.74
C GLY A 88 14.72 -13.26 -10.38
N ALA A 89 13.49 -12.76 -10.32
CA ALA A 89 12.68 -12.83 -9.11
C ALA A 89 12.36 -14.30 -8.78
N GLU A 90 12.67 -14.72 -7.54
CA GLU A 90 12.39 -16.06 -7.03
C GLU A 90 10.94 -16.19 -6.53
N ALA A 91 10.33 -15.07 -6.17
CA ALA A 91 8.92 -14.96 -5.79
C ALA A 91 8.35 -13.62 -6.22
N VAL A 92 7.03 -13.58 -6.47
CA VAL A 92 6.29 -12.37 -6.88
C VAL A 92 5.15 -12.13 -5.90
N TYR A 93 5.11 -10.93 -5.31
CA TYR A 93 4.13 -10.55 -4.30
C TYR A 93 3.25 -9.40 -4.78
N CYS A 94 1.93 -9.55 -4.59
CA CYS A 94 0.94 -8.49 -4.82
C CYS A 94 0.39 -7.99 -3.48
N LEU A 95 0.48 -6.69 -3.22
CA LEU A 95 0.03 -6.08 -1.98
C LEU A 95 -1.45 -5.66 -2.00
N GLY A 96 -2.29 -6.34 -2.79
CA GLY A 96 -3.73 -6.13 -2.84
C GLY A 96 -4.20 -5.10 -3.87
N ASP A 97 -5.49 -4.79 -3.83
CA ASP A 97 -6.23 -3.99 -4.82
C ASP A 97 -6.15 -4.60 -6.22
N LEU A 98 -6.66 -5.82 -6.34
CA LEU A 98 -6.72 -6.60 -7.59
C LEU A 98 -7.70 -5.96 -8.58
N GLY A 99 -8.87 -5.55 -8.05
CA GLY A 99 -9.86 -4.73 -8.75
C GLY A 99 -9.59 -3.25 -8.61
N ALA A 100 -10.59 -2.44 -8.87
CA ALA A 100 -10.59 -0.97 -8.93
C ALA A 100 -10.23 -0.40 -10.30
N PHE A 101 -10.52 0.86 -10.51
CA PHE A 101 -10.10 1.77 -11.57
C PHE A 101 -10.20 1.22 -13.02
N GLY A 102 -9.64 0.06 -13.30
CA GLY A 102 -9.58 -0.53 -14.65
C GLY A 102 -10.74 -1.49 -14.99
N PRO A 103 -10.79 -1.98 -16.23
CA PRO A 103 -11.86 -2.83 -16.75
C PRO A 103 -11.60 -4.32 -16.45
N ASN A 104 -12.66 -5.13 -16.57
CA ASN A 104 -12.56 -6.59 -16.65
C ASN A 104 -11.78 -7.25 -15.48
N PRO A 105 -12.19 -7.08 -14.21
CA PRO A 105 -11.45 -7.57 -13.04
C PRO A 105 -11.20 -9.10 -13.06
N GLU A 106 -12.08 -9.88 -13.67
CA GLU A 106 -11.93 -11.34 -13.79
C GLU A 106 -10.70 -11.78 -14.60
N LYS A 107 -10.18 -10.94 -15.50
CA LYS A 107 -8.98 -11.26 -16.28
C LYS A 107 -7.71 -11.36 -15.42
N VAL A 108 -7.72 -10.79 -14.21
CA VAL A 108 -6.57 -10.76 -13.31
C VAL A 108 -6.32 -12.11 -12.64
N ARG A 109 -7.38 -12.78 -12.18
CA ARG A 109 -7.28 -14.04 -11.40
C ARG A 109 -6.49 -15.16 -12.07
N PRO A 110 -6.74 -15.51 -13.35
CA PRO A 110 -5.96 -16.55 -14.02
C PRO A 110 -4.48 -16.19 -14.18
N LEU A 111 -4.15 -14.92 -14.35
CA LEU A 111 -2.77 -14.46 -14.47
C LEU A 111 -2.03 -14.56 -13.12
N LEU A 112 -2.69 -14.23 -12.01
CA LEU A 112 -2.13 -14.44 -10.67
C LEU A 112 -1.81 -15.91 -10.43
N ALA A 113 -2.72 -16.82 -10.82
CA ALA A 113 -2.50 -18.25 -10.69
C ALA A 113 -1.37 -18.76 -11.59
N GLN A 114 -1.31 -18.32 -12.85
CA GLN A 114 -0.25 -18.67 -13.80
C GLN A 114 1.11 -18.17 -13.34
N GLY A 115 1.18 -16.94 -12.83
CA GLY A 115 2.42 -16.33 -12.31
C GLY A 115 2.77 -16.77 -10.90
N GLN A 116 2.00 -17.66 -10.28
CA GLN A 116 2.17 -18.08 -8.88
C GLN A 116 2.32 -16.88 -7.92
N VAL A 117 1.57 -15.79 -8.18
CA VAL A 117 1.66 -14.56 -7.40
C VAL A 117 1.07 -14.75 -6.01
N LEU A 118 1.85 -14.40 -5.01
CA LEU A 118 1.46 -14.44 -3.60
C LEU A 118 0.79 -13.12 -3.19
N ALA A 119 -0.53 -13.09 -3.23
CA ALA A 119 -1.28 -11.88 -2.91
C ALA A 119 -1.62 -11.74 -1.41
N ILE A 120 -1.83 -10.50 -0.97
CA ILE A 120 -2.50 -10.15 0.29
C ILE A 120 -3.78 -9.37 -0.01
N GLN A 121 -4.64 -9.20 1.00
CA GLN A 121 -5.80 -8.33 0.86
C GLN A 121 -5.40 -6.86 0.83
N GLY A 122 -5.96 -6.09 -0.13
CA GLY A 122 -6.15 -4.66 -0.03
C GLY A 122 -7.54 -4.34 0.51
N ASN A 123 -7.87 -3.06 0.62
CA ASN A 123 -9.20 -2.62 1.07
C ASN A 123 -10.32 -3.04 0.09
N TYR A 124 -10.01 -3.20 -1.21
CA TYR A 124 -10.97 -3.73 -2.18
C TYR A 124 -11.33 -5.19 -1.89
N GLU A 125 -10.34 -6.07 -1.70
CA GLU A 125 -10.58 -7.48 -1.40
C GLU A 125 -11.33 -7.65 -0.08
N GLU A 126 -10.95 -6.89 0.96
CA GLU A 126 -11.65 -6.92 2.25
C GLU A 126 -13.12 -6.50 2.11
N SER A 127 -13.40 -5.44 1.34
CA SER A 127 -14.75 -4.91 1.15
C SER A 127 -15.61 -5.81 0.28
N LEU A 128 -15.08 -6.29 -0.85
CA LEU A 128 -15.80 -7.18 -1.77
C LEU A 128 -16.14 -8.52 -1.13
N ALA A 129 -15.19 -9.12 -0.42
CA ALA A 129 -15.41 -10.40 0.28
C ALA A 129 -16.43 -10.28 1.42
N ALA A 130 -16.47 -9.13 2.11
CA ALA A 130 -17.40 -8.86 3.17
C ALA A 130 -18.78 -8.35 2.67
N GLY A 131 -18.95 -8.12 1.36
CA GLY A 131 -20.17 -7.55 0.79
C GLY A 131 -20.46 -6.13 1.26
N ARG A 132 -19.42 -5.31 1.48
CA ARG A 132 -19.59 -3.91 1.91
C ARG A 132 -20.12 -3.06 0.75
N GLU A 133 -20.75 -1.94 1.08
CA GLU A 133 -21.32 -1.03 0.08
C GLU A 133 -20.27 -0.14 -0.59
N ASP A 134 -19.08 0.01 -0.01
CA ASP A 134 -17.97 0.83 -0.50
C ASP A 134 -16.61 0.15 -0.33
N CYS A 135 -15.58 0.72 -0.97
CA CYS A 135 -14.21 0.21 -0.94
C CYS A 135 -13.47 0.46 0.38
N ASN A 136 -14.01 1.23 1.31
CA ASN A 136 -13.29 1.68 2.50
C ASN A 136 -11.91 2.30 2.18
N CYS A 137 -11.83 3.08 1.09
CA CYS A 137 -10.56 3.62 0.58
C CYS A 137 -9.94 4.68 1.49
N GLY A 138 -10.73 5.28 2.39
CA GLY A 138 -10.24 6.30 3.33
C GLY A 138 -10.18 7.72 2.76
N TYR A 139 -10.80 7.97 1.60
CA TYR A 139 -10.95 9.33 1.07
C TYR A 139 -11.92 10.15 1.92
N THR A 140 -11.65 11.45 2.01
CA THR A 140 -12.48 12.40 2.75
C THR A 140 -13.10 13.47 1.87
N ASP A 141 -12.54 13.70 0.68
CA ASP A 141 -13.08 14.66 -0.28
C ASP A 141 -14.25 14.06 -1.06
N PRO A 142 -15.37 14.83 -1.27
CA PRO A 142 -16.54 14.33 -1.99
C PRO A 142 -16.26 13.92 -3.44
N ARG A 143 -15.33 14.61 -4.14
CA ARG A 143 -14.97 14.27 -5.52
C ARG A 143 -14.17 12.97 -5.58
N ASP A 144 -13.21 12.77 -4.68
CA ASP A 144 -12.45 11.53 -4.59
C ASP A 144 -13.37 10.36 -4.24
N ASN A 145 -14.31 10.54 -3.31
CA ASN A 145 -15.32 9.53 -2.96
C ASN A 145 -16.25 9.19 -4.13
N HIS A 146 -16.67 10.17 -4.93
CA HIS A 146 -17.51 9.94 -6.10
C HIS A 146 -16.85 8.99 -7.11
N PHE A 147 -15.59 9.23 -7.46
CA PHE A 147 -14.87 8.37 -8.40
C PHE A 147 -14.51 7.00 -7.78
N ALA A 148 -14.23 6.96 -6.49
CA ALA A 148 -14.02 5.70 -5.77
C ALA A 148 -15.28 4.83 -5.78
N GLU A 149 -16.47 5.43 -5.60
CA GLU A 149 -17.74 4.72 -5.68
C GLU A 149 -18.01 4.15 -7.08
N ILE A 150 -17.80 4.94 -8.14
CA ILE A 150 -17.93 4.46 -9.53
C ILE A 150 -17.04 3.25 -9.76
N SER A 151 -15.78 3.35 -9.38
CA SER A 151 -14.78 2.28 -9.51
C SER A 151 -15.19 1.03 -8.73
N TYR A 152 -15.62 1.19 -7.47
CA TYR A 152 -16.03 0.08 -6.62
C TYR A 152 -17.26 -0.64 -7.15
N ARG A 153 -18.32 0.11 -7.53
CA ARG A 153 -19.54 -0.43 -8.09
C ARG A 153 -19.31 -1.18 -9.40
N TYR A 154 -18.41 -0.68 -10.26
CA TYR A 154 -18.00 -1.39 -11.45
C TYR A 154 -17.33 -2.72 -11.12
N THR A 155 -16.32 -2.70 -10.24
CA THR A 155 -15.61 -3.90 -9.81
C THR A 155 -16.55 -4.91 -9.14
N GLU A 156 -17.40 -4.45 -8.22
CA GLU A 156 -18.36 -5.29 -7.51
C GLU A 156 -19.29 -6.08 -8.47
N ARG A 157 -19.82 -5.40 -9.48
CA ARG A 157 -20.73 -6.00 -10.48
C ARG A 157 -20.04 -6.96 -11.42
N ASN A 158 -18.75 -6.76 -11.68
CA ASN A 158 -17.97 -7.51 -12.66
C ASN A 158 -17.04 -8.56 -12.02
N CYS A 159 -17.09 -8.75 -10.70
CA CYS A 159 -16.45 -9.86 -10.00
C CYS A 159 -17.46 -10.95 -9.67
N SER A 160 -17.13 -12.20 -10.04
CA SER A 160 -17.94 -13.38 -9.68
C SER A 160 -17.98 -13.62 -8.17
N PRO A 161 -19.03 -14.27 -7.65
CA PRO A 161 -19.07 -14.70 -6.26
C PRO A 161 -17.85 -15.54 -5.85
N GLU A 162 -17.36 -16.39 -6.76
CA GLU A 162 -16.21 -17.26 -6.56
C GLU A 162 -14.92 -16.45 -6.44
N PHE A 163 -14.78 -15.37 -7.21
CA PHE A 163 -13.61 -14.49 -7.09
C PHE A 163 -13.64 -13.71 -5.79
N LYS A 164 -14.80 -13.14 -5.42
CA LYS A 164 -14.99 -12.45 -4.12
C LYS A 164 -14.72 -13.38 -2.94
N ALA A 165 -15.21 -14.62 -2.99
CA ALA A 165 -14.94 -15.62 -1.95
C ALA A 165 -13.43 -15.93 -1.84
N TRP A 166 -12.73 -16.08 -2.97
CA TRP A 166 -11.30 -16.29 -2.97
C TRP A 166 -10.54 -15.08 -2.39
N MET A 167 -10.93 -13.85 -2.73
CA MET A 167 -10.38 -12.62 -2.14
C MET A 167 -10.45 -12.64 -0.61
N GLY A 168 -11.54 -13.19 -0.06
CA GLY A 168 -11.72 -13.37 1.39
C GLY A 168 -10.74 -14.36 2.03
N THR A 169 -10.11 -15.24 1.26
CA THR A 169 -9.12 -16.20 1.77
C THR A 169 -7.69 -15.64 1.81
N LEU A 170 -7.45 -14.49 1.20
CA LEU A 170 -6.14 -13.87 1.17
C LEU A 170 -5.75 -13.36 2.57
N PRO A 171 -4.47 -13.51 2.98
CA PRO A 171 -4.01 -12.95 4.24
C PRO A 171 -3.95 -11.43 4.17
N GLN A 172 -4.10 -10.75 5.31
CA GLN A 172 -3.98 -9.27 5.38
C GLN A 172 -2.53 -8.78 5.33
N ARG A 173 -1.57 -9.67 5.64
CA ARG A 173 -0.13 -9.38 5.63
C ARG A 173 0.67 -10.64 5.38
N ARG A 174 1.93 -10.46 4.98
CA ARG A 174 2.93 -11.53 4.88
C ARG A 174 4.23 -11.09 5.52
N ARG A 175 5.02 -12.05 6.00
CA ARG A 175 6.41 -11.82 6.39
C ARG A 175 7.30 -12.60 5.45
N VAL A 176 8.33 -11.94 4.94
CA VAL A 176 9.22 -12.50 3.92
C VAL A 176 10.66 -12.23 4.31
N ARG A 177 11.51 -13.24 4.20
CA ARG A 177 12.94 -13.09 4.40
C ARG A 177 13.67 -12.96 3.07
N VAL A 178 14.41 -11.84 2.90
CA VAL A 178 15.29 -11.59 1.75
C VAL A 178 16.71 -11.47 2.28
N GLY A 179 17.56 -12.48 1.96
CA GLY A 179 18.82 -12.65 2.67
C GLY A 179 18.61 -12.84 4.17
N GLU A 180 19.22 -12.00 4.98
CA GLU A 180 19.08 -12.02 6.44
C GLU A 180 17.96 -11.08 6.94
N HIS A 181 17.36 -10.27 6.05
CA HIS A 181 16.38 -9.25 6.40
C HIS A 181 14.96 -9.79 6.41
N GLU A 182 14.23 -9.53 7.49
CA GLU A 182 12.80 -9.87 7.60
C GLU A 182 11.94 -8.65 7.26
N LEU A 183 11.11 -8.79 6.22
CA LEU A 183 10.27 -7.75 5.68
C LEU A 183 8.80 -8.03 5.99
N LEU A 184 8.07 -7.00 6.39
CA LEU A 184 6.63 -7.04 6.54
C LEU A 184 5.95 -6.43 5.30
N LEU A 185 5.11 -7.22 4.64
CA LEU A 185 4.31 -6.85 3.48
C LEU A 185 2.90 -6.50 3.94
N VAL A 186 2.43 -5.30 3.64
CA VAL A 186 1.10 -4.78 4.00
C VAL A 186 0.51 -3.98 2.85
N HIS A 187 -0.82 -3.79 2.84
CA HIS A 187 -1.45 -2.92 1.83
C HIS A 187 -1.24 -1.43 2.16
N GLY A 188 -1.84 -0.91 3.21
CA GLY A 188 -1.68 0.49 3.62
C GLY A 188 -0.52 0.68 4.59
N SER A 189 -0.69 0.21 5.83
CA SER A 189 0.35 0.23 6.86
C SER A 189 0.20 -0.94 7.82
N PRO A 190 1.19 -1.20 8.70
CA PRO A 190 1.04 -2.20 9.77
C PRO A 190 -0.16 -1.95 10.69
N ARG A 191 -0.67 -0.72 10.73
CA ARG A 191 -1.77 -0.29 11.62
C ARG A 191 -3.14 -0.41 10.99
N ARG A 192 -3.27 -0.09 9.69
CA ARG A 192 -4.55 -0.05 8.97
C ARG A 192 -4.35 -0.43 7.52
N ILE A 193 -5.30 -1.18 6.98
CA ILE A 193 -5.31 -1.58 5.57
C ILE A 193 -5.44 -0.38 4.61
N ASN A 194 -6.11 0.69 5.03
CA ASN A 194 -6.39 1.89 4.23
C ASN A 194 -5.63 3.14 4.73
N GLU A 195 -4.49 3.00 5.39
CA GLU A 195 -3.67 4.13 5.78
C GLU A 195 -2.74 4.57 4.65
N PHE A 196 -2.85 5.83 4.25
CA PHE A 196 -1.97 6.42 3.24
C PHE A 196 -0.61 6.78 3.83
N LEU A 197 0.43 6.06 3.43
CA LEU A 197 1.83 6.40 3.75
C LEU A 197 2.44 7.17 2.57
N PHE A 198 2.26 8.50 2.55
CA PHE A 198 2.91 9.36 1.56
C PHE A 198 4.33 9.73 2.00
N HIS A 199 5.24 9.84 1.04
CA HIS A 199 6.64 10.16 1.30
C HIS A 199 6.80 11.48 2.08
N SER A 200 6.08 12.53 1.69
CA SER A 200 6.23 13.87 2.30
C SER A 200 5.60 14.00 3.68
N THR A 201 4.62 13.15 4.03
CA THR A 201 3.88 13.23 5.31
C THR A 201 4.17 12.09 6.28
N ALA A 202 5.05 11.14 5.92
CA ALA A 202 5.51 10.07 6.80
C ALA A 202 6.91 10.39 7.34
N PRO A 203 7.06 11.09 8.48
CA PRO A 203 8.37 11.49 9.00
C PRO A 203 9.15 10.28 9.53
N VAL A 204 10.49 10.37 9.50
CA VAL A 204 11.39 9.29 9.94
C VAL A 204 11.04 8.73 11.32
N PRO A 205 10.80 9.53 12.38
CA PRO A 205 10.45 8.97 13.69
C PRO A 205 9.17 8.13 13.70
N PHE A 206 8.20 8.45 12.84
CA PHE A 206 6.97 7.68 12.70
C PHE A 206 7.24 6.33 12.01
N LEU A 207 8.04 6.33 10.95
CA LEU A 207 8.41 5.10 10.25
C LEU A 207 9.24 4.17 11.15
N GLU A 208 10.15 4.69 11.96
CA GLU A 208 10.90 3.91 12.95
C GLU A 208 9.96 3.24 13.96
N VAL A 209 8.96 3.96 14.46
CA VAL A 209 7.95 3.37 15.37
C VAL A 209 7.17 2.23 14.70
N LEU A 210 6.79 2.37 13.43
CA LEU A 210 6.10 1.30 12.71
C LEU A 210 6.97 0.03 12.60
N LEU A 211 8.27 0.20 12.28
CA LEU A 211 9.23 -0.90 12.18
C LEU A 211 9.47 -1.57 13.54
N ASP A 212 9.63 -0.78 14.63
CA ASP A 212 9.81 -1.30 15.98
C ASP A 212 8.60 -2.12 16.44
N GLN A 213 7.39 -1.59 16.22
CA GLN A 213 6.15 -2.28 16.57
C GLN A 213 5.93 -3.55 15.76
N SER A 214 6.38 -3.56 14.51
CA SER A 214 6.27 -4.69 13.59
C SER A 214 7.39 -5.71 13.76
N ARG A 215 8.49 -5.37 14.45
CA ARG A 215 9.68 -6.20 14.61
C ARG A 215 10.19 -6.73 13.28
N CYS A 216 10.47 -5.84 12.36
CA CYS A 216 10.98 -6.17 11.04
C CYS A 216 12.09 -5.20 10.61
N ASP A 217 12.89 -5.64 9.65
CA ASP A 217 13.98 -4.86 9.07
C ASP A 217 13.50 -3.95 7.94
N GLY A 218 12.30 -4.22 7.41
CA GLY A 218 11.69 -3.37 6.40
C GLY A 218 10.17 -3.55 6.30
N ILE A 219 9.50 -2.48 5.84
CA ILE A 219 8.07 -2.49 5.52
C ILE A 219 7.89 -2.21 4.03
N LEU A 220 7.18 -3.12 3.35
CA LEU A 220 6.75 -2.93 1.97
C LEU A 220 5.25 -2.64 1.98
N ALA A 221 4.85 -1.46 1.49
CA ALA A 221 3.47 -0.97 1.48
C ALA A 221 3.07 -0.48 0.09
N THR A 222 1.78 -0.22 -0.10
CA THR A 222 1.20 0.36 -1.32
C THR A 222 0.07 1.33 -1.00
N HIS A 223 -1.14 1.19 -1.56
CA HIS A 223 -2.37 1.96 -1.33
C HIS A 223 -2.35 3.42 -1.81
N THR A 224 -1.20 4.13 -1.75
CA THR A 224 -1.12 5.54 -2.18
C THR A 224 -1.17 5.73 -3.69
N GLY A 225 -0.88 4.68 -4.46
CA GLY A 225 -0.69 4.75 -5.91
C GLY A 225 0.65 5.36 -6.35
N LEU A 226 1.49 5.78 -5.41
CA LEU A 226 2.78 6.41 -5.66
C LEU A 226 3.91 5.58 -5.04
N HIS A 227 4.96 5.35 -5.83
CA HIS A 227 6.15 4.64 -5.39
C HIS A 227 7.13 5.58 -4.67
N TRP A 228 7.80 5.08 -3.63
CA TRP A 228 8.92 5.76 -2.98
C TRP A 228 9.71 4.78 -2.10
N HIS A 229 10.97 5.09 -1.86
CA HIS A 229 11.85 4.35 -0.96
C HIS A 229 12.50 5.31 0.04
N ARG A 230 12.61 4.87 1.27
CA ARG A 230 13.36 5.58 2.31
C ARG A 230 14.19 4.60 3.13
N HIS A 231 15.50 4.72 2.99
CA HIS A 231 16.46 4.13 3.91
C HIS A 231 16.55 5.00 5.16
N LEU A 232 16.39 4.40 6.33
CA LEU A 232 16.31 5.10 7.62
C LEU A 232 17.66 5.11 8.32
N PRO A 233 17.89 6.07 9.26
CA PRO A 233 19.12 6.11 10.05
C PRO A 233 19.40 4.85 10.88
N SER A 234 18.39 4.05 11.18
CA SER A 234 18.53 2.74 11.83
C SER A 234 19.10 1.64 10.92
N GLY A 235 19.30 1.91 9.63
CA GLY A 235 19.70 0.92 8.63
C GLY A 235 18.54 0.10 8.08
N ARG A 236 17.29 0.44 8.43
CA ARG A 236 16.06 -0.23 7.97
C ARG A 236 15.40 0.51 6.82
N ASP A 237 14.51 -0.18 6.10
CA ASP A 237 13.91 0.33 4.87
C ASP A 237 12.39 0.39 4.95
N VAL A 238 11.81 1.48 4.40
CA VAL A 238 10.37 1.56 4.13
C VAL A 238 10.17 1.90 2.65
N VAL A 239 9.37 1.06 1.99
CA VAL A 239 9.13 1.16 0.55
C VAL A 239 7.64 1.20 0.30
N ASN A 240 7.17 2.22 -0.42
CA ASN A 240 5.91 2.11 -1.14
C ASN A 240 6.24 1.56 -2.52
N VAL A 241 5.80 0.34 -2.78
CA VAL A 241 6.23 -0.43 -3.96
C VAL A 241 5.63 0.07 -5.27
N GLY A 242 4.71 1.04 -5.20
CA GLY A 242 3.96 1.52 -6.34
C GLY A 242 2.76 0.65 -6.68
N VAL A 243 2.14 0.95 -7.80
CA VAL A 243 0.99 0.22 -8.36
C VAL A 243 1.20 -0.01 -9.85
N ILE A 244 0.62 -1.09 -10.38
CA ILE A 244 0.65 -1.38 -11.81
C ILE A 244 -0.68 -1.08 -12.52
N GLY A 245 -1.66 -0.59 -11.76
CA GLY A 245 -2.99 -0.31 -12.28
C GLY A 245 -3.15 1.06 -12.93
N ARG A 246 -2.32 2.02 -12.54
CA ARG A 246 -2.33 3.39 -13.09
C ARG A 246 -0.96 4.06 -12.99
N PRO A 247 -0.65 5.04 -13.85
CA PRO A 247 0.58 5.83 -13.78
C PRO A 247 0.75 6.60 -12.46
N ALA A 248 1.97 7.05 -12.17
CA ALA A 248 2.34 7.69 -10.90
C ALA A 248 2.11 9.21 -10.84
N ASN A 249 1.21 9.78 -11.65
CA ASN A 249 0.90 11.21 -11.71
C ASN A 249 2.11 12.09 -12.09
N ASP A 250 2.96 11.61 -12.98
CA ASP A 250 4.21 12.25 -13.40
C ASP A 250 4.26 12.60 -14.91
N GLY A 251 3.14 12.36 -15.63
CA GLY A 251 3.04 12.58 -17.07
C GLY A 251 3.67 11.46 -17.91
N GLN A 252 4.07 10.35 -17.27
CA GLN A 252 4.54 9.17 -17.97
C GLN A 252 3.45 8.09 -17.95
N THR A 253 3.34 7.31 -19.02
CA THR A 253 2.29 6.28 -19.14
C THR A 253 2.68 4.93 -18.57
N HIS A 254 3.93 4.74 -18.16
CA HIS A 254 4.37 3.54 -17.47
C HIS A 254 3.84 3.45 -16.02
N VAL A 255 3.84 2.25 -15.49
CA VAL A 255 3.46 1.95 -14.11
C VAL A 255 4.69 1.48 -13.32
N TRP A 256 4.56 1.20 -12.03
CA TRP A 256 5.71 0.96 -11.17
C TRP A 256 5.55 -0.30 -10.32
N TYR A 257 6.65 -1.04 -10.18
CA TYR A 257 6.81 -2.10 -9.18
C TYR A 257 8.21 -2.03 -8.56
N SER A 258 8.51 -2.89 -7.59
CA SER A 258 9.78 -2.89 -6.88
C SER A 258 10.46 -4.26 -6.99
N MET A 259 11.77 -4.24 -7.25
CA MET A 259 12.66 -5.39 -7.03
C MET A 259 13.37 -5.20 -5.70
N ILE A 260 13.32 -6.22 -4.86
CA ILE A 260 13.99 -6.24 -3.56
C ILE A 260 15.00 -7.39 -3.59
N GLU A 261 16.24 -7.10 -3.30
CA GLU A 261 17.32 -8.10 -3.33
C GLU A 261 18.22 -8.03 -2.09
N ALA A 262 18.77 -9.19 -1.71
CA ALA A 262 19.81 -9.25 -0.68
C ALA A 262 21.13 -8.74 -1.26
N ARG A 263 21.82 -7.85 -0.52
CA ARG A 263 23.17 -7.37 -0.84
C ARG A 263 24.10 -7.60 0.34
N GLU A 264 25.41 -7.50 0.10
CA GLU A 264 26.41 -7.60 1.18
C GLU A 264 26.21 -6.54 2.26
N GLU A 265 25.76 -5.34 1.85
CA GLU A 265 25.50 -4.21 2.75
C GLU A 265 23.99 -3.86 2.77
N GLY A 266 23.15 -4.77 3.30
CA GLY A 266 21.72 -4.51 3.49
C GLY A 266 20.81 -4.94 2.35
N LEU A 267 19.72 -4.21 2.13
CA LEU A 267 18.75 -4.47 1.06
C LEU A 267 19.00 -3.59 -0.16
N GLY A 268 18.99 -4.21 -1.34
CA GLY A 268 18.86 -3.50 -2.60
C GLY A 268 17.39 -3.27 -2.91
N VAL A 269 16.99 -2.03 -3.10
CA VAL A 269 15.64 -1.63 -3.53
C VAL A 269 15.74 -0.93 -4.87
N GLU A 270 15.13 -1.50 -5.89
CA GLU A 270 15.00 -0.89 -7.21
C GLU A 270 13.52 -0.62 -7.49
N LEU A 271 13.17 0.64 -7.72
CA LEU A 271 11.86 1.05 -8.20
C LEU A 271 11.88 0.95 -9.73
N VAL A 272 11.09 0.05 -10.30
CA VAL A 272 11.16 -0.34 -11.71
C VAL A 272 9.99 0.28 -12.48
N PRO A 273 10.25 1.15 -13.47
CA PRO A 273 9.24 1.59 -14.40
C PRO A 273 8.90 0.46 -15.39
N LEU A 274 7.62 0.23 -15.61
CA LEU A 274 7.12 -0.83 -16.48
C LEU A 274 6.23 -0.25 -17.58
N ALA A 275 6.66 -0.39 -18.82
CA ALA A 275 5.85 -0.08 -19.98
C ALA A 275 4.87 -1.24 -20.25
N TYR A 276 3.67 -0.91 -20.70
CA TYR A 276 2.62 -1.88 -21.05
C TYR A 276 1.74 -1.30 -22.15
N ASP A 277 0.82 -2.08 -22.70
CA ASP A 277 -0.15 -1.60 -23.69
C ASP A 277 -1.23 -0.71 -23.06
N HIS A 278 -0.85 0.51 -22.69
CA HIS A 278 -1.75 1.51 -22.12
C HIS A 278 -2.84 1.98 -23.11
N LEU A 279 -2.58 1.91 -24.43
CA LEU A 279 -3.59 2.25 -25.44
C LEU A 279 -4.67 1.18 -25.52
N GLY A 280 -4.27 -0.10 -25.45
CA GLY A 280 -5.20 -1.22 -25.34
C GLY A 280 -6.05 -1.14 -24.08
N LEU A 281 -5.45 -0.85 -22.92
CA LEU A 281 -6.19 -0.65 -21.67
C LEU A 281 -7.21 0.48 -21.79
N ALA A 282 -6.81 1.63 -22.32
CA ALA A 282 -7.69 2.78 -22.52
C ALA A 282 -8.87 2.46 -23.44
N ALA A 283 -8.64 1.67 -24.51
CA ALA A 283 -9.70 1.21 -25.41
C ALA A 283 -10.69 0.26 -24.69
N GLU A 284 -10.18 -0.68 -23.87
CA GLU A 284 -11.04 -1.54 -23.06
C GLU A 284 -11.85 -0.74 -22.04
N MET A 285 -11.25 0.25 -21.35
CA MET A 285 -11.96 1.10 -20.41
C MET A 285 -13.14 1.83 -21.05
N ARG A 286 -12.95 2.37 -22.26
CA ARG A 286 -14.02 3.01 -23.03
C ARG A 286 -15.11 2.03 -23.46
N SER A 287 -14.73 0.83 -23.88
CA SER A 287 -15.70 -0.20 -24.27
C SER A 287 -16.57 -0.67 -23.12
N GLU A 288 -16.03 -0.64 -21.89
CA GLU A 288 -16.72 -0.98 -20.65
C GLU A 288 -17.49 0.20 -20.03
N GLY A 289 -17.44 1.38 -20.65
CA GLY A 289 -18.15 2.57 -20.18
C GLY A 289 -17.59 3.17 -18.90
N LEU A 290 -16.30 2.97 -18.61
CA LEU A 290 -15.63 3.62 -17.50
C LEU A 290 -15.47 5.13 -17.76
N PRO A 291 -15.37 5.99 -16.71
CA PRO A 291 -15.22 7.42 -16.85
C PRO A 291 -14.04 7.82 -17.74
N GLU A 292 -14.23 8.82 -18.59
CA GLU A 292 -13.14 9.33 -19.44
C GLU A 292 -11.97 9.89 -18.60
N GLU A 293 -12.25 10.35 -17.39
CA GLU A 293 -11.22 10.76 -16.42
C GLU A 293 -10.24 9.62 -16.10
N PHE A 294 -10.72 8.37 -15.99
CA PHE A 294 -9.85 7.22 -15.79
C PHE A 294 -9.02 6.93 -17.03
N VAL A 295 -9.65 7.00 -18.21
CA VAL A 295 -9.00 6.82 -19.50
C VAL A 295 -7.91 7.86 -19.73
N GLU A 296 -8.21 9.13 -19.43
CA GLU A 296 -7.28 10.24 -19.57
C GLU A 296 -6.03 10.05 -18.66
N THR A 297 -6.24 9.56 -17.44
CA THR A 297 -5.15 9.21 -16.54
C THR A 297 -4.19 8.18 -17.16
N VAL A 298 -4.73 7.14 -17.79
CA VAL A 298 -3.92 6.09 -18.45
C VAL A 298 -3.18 6.63 -19.67
N LEU A 299 -3.84 7.48 -20.48
CA LEU A 299 -3.28 8.02 -21.72
C LEU A 299 -2.23 9.11 -21.49
N THR A 300 -2.35 9.88 -20.42
CA THR A 300 -1.52 11.07 -20.21
C THR A 300 -0.49 10.91 -19.09
N GLY A 301 -0.66 9.92 -18.23
CA GLY A 301 0.15 9.76 -17.02
C GLY A 301 -0.20 10.76 -15.91
N TRP A 302 -1.18 11.65 -16.15
CA TRP A 302 -1.63 12.61 -15.14
C TRP A 302 -2.97 12.18 -14.53
N TRP A 303 -3.04 12.20 -13.20
CA TRP A 303 -4.29 11.90 -12.52
C TRP A 303 -5.30 13.03 -12.73
N THR A 304 -6.51 12.63 -13.04
CA THR A 304 -7.68 13.49 -13.18
C THR A 304 -8.68 13.27 -12.05
N THR A 305 -8.51 12.18 -11.28
CA THR A 305 -9.34 11.77 -10.13
C THR A 305 -8.48 11.39 -8.93
N CYS A 306 -9.06 11.38 -7.73
CA CYS A 306 -8.37 11.01 -6.49
C CYS A 306 -7.10 11.86 -6.24
N LEU A 307 -7.18 13.15 -6.56
CA LEU A 307 -6.11 14.13 -6.37
C LEU A 307 -6.17 14.83 -5.02
N GLU A 308 -7.36 14.90 -4.42
CA GLU A 308 -7.58 15.70 -3.21
C GLU A 308 -6.93 15.04 -1.99
N ILE A 309 -6.78 13.71 -2.00
CA ILE A 309 -6.04 12.98 -0.97
C ILE A 309 -4.52 13.22 -1.02
N LEU A 310 -3.97 13.60 -2.17
CA LEU A 310 -2.53 13.78 -2.33
C LEU A 310 -2.04 14.99 -1.54
N PRO A 311 -1.01 14.85 -0.68
CA PRO A 311 -0.32 15.99 -0.11
C PRO A 311 0.22 16.94 -1.19
N ALA A 312 0.45 18.20 -0.85
CA ALA A 312 0.82 19.24 -1.81
C ALA A 312 2.08 18.89 -2.65
N ARG A 313 3.07 18.22 -2.03
CA ARG A 313 4.30 17.81 -2.74
C ARG A 313 4.03 16.71 -3.77
N GLU A 314 3.28 15.70 -3.40
CA GLU A 314 2.92 14.59 -4.30
C GLU A 314 1.97 15.05 -5.40
N ARG A 315 1.08 16.01 -5.10
CA ARG A 315 0.19 16.62 -6.10
C ARG A 315 0.95 17.47 -7.10
N ALA A 316 1.99 18.16 -6.65
CA ALA A 316 2.83 19.05 -7.45
C ALA A 316 3.98 18.31 -8.16
N ALA A 317 4.24 17.05 -7.86
CA ALA A 317 5.33 16.29 -8.44
C ALA A 317 5.30 16.38 -9.98
N SER A 318 6.44 16.71 -10.57
CA SER A 318 6.66 16.82 -12.02
C SER A 318 5.85 17.91 -12.77
N ARG A 319 5.19 18.83 -12.08
CA ARG A 319 4.46 19.96 -12.71
C ARG A 319 5.19 21.31 -12.62
N PHE A 320 6.50 21.29 -12.32
CA PHE A 320 7.34 22.48 -12.25
C PHE A 320 8.45 22.45 -13.31
#